data_ce86c20aeb6f9bdb1f6853f9317da102
#
_entry.id   ce86c20aeb6f9bdb1f6853f9317da102
#
_cell.length_a   1.000
_cell.length_b   1.000
_cell.length_c   1.000
_cell.angle_alpha   90.00
_cell.angle_beta   90.00
_cell.angle_gamma   90.00
#
_symmetry.space_group_name_H-M   'P 1'
#
loop_
_entity.id
_entity.type
_entity.pdbx_description
1 polymer ?
#
loop_
_entity_poly.entity_id
_entity_poly.type
_entity_poly.pdbx_seq_one_letter_code
_entity_poly.pdbx_strand_id
1 'polypeptide(L)'
;MKLRIKVKPNSRTDEIICEADGSLKVKIKAQPVEGKANKYLVEYLSEVLNLPKSKIRLLKGESSSFKTLEIDSEENYVNDRLSMFLKHSQS
;
A
#
# COMPACT_ATOMS: atom_id res chain seq x y z
N MET A 1 -10.90 -1.08 8.12
CA MET A 1 -9.64 -1.08 8.90
C MET A 1 -8.72 0.00 8.38
N LYS A 2 -7.91 0.55 9.23
CA LYS A 2 -6.91 1.54 8.83
C LYS A 2 -5.57 0.86 8.63
N LEU A 3 -4.91 1.21 7.54
CA LEU A 3 -3.62 0.66 7.20
C LEU A 3 -2.63 1.79 6.96
N ARG A 4 -1.59 1.83 7.74
CA ARG A 4 -0.53 2.82 7.57
C ARG A 4 0.66 2.17 6.87
N ILE A 5 1.08 2.79 5.79
CA ILE A 5 2.17 2.23 4.97
C ILE A 5 3.19 3.32 4.63
N LYS A 6 4.39 2.86 4.35
CA LYS A 6 5.42 3.71 3.78
C LYS A 6 5.43 3.48 2.27
N VAL A 7 5.33 4.55 1.50
CA VAL A 7 5.26 4.46 0.04
C VAL A 7 6.55 4.94 -0.57
N LYS A 8 7.11 4.15 -1.49
CA LYS A 8 8.31 4.52 -2.23
C LYS A 8 7.96 4.56 -3.72
N PRO A 9 7.69 5.74 -4.27
CA PRO A 9 7.42 5.85 -5.70
C PRO A 9 8.70 5.77 -6.51
N ASN A 10 8.55 5.78 -7.82
CA ASN A 10 9.67 5.74 -8.75
C ASN A 10 10.55 4.51 -8.57
N SER A 11 9.92 3.38 -8.24
CA SER A 11 10.59 2.11 -8.09
C SER A 11 10.55 1.33 -9.40
N ARG A 12 11.36 0.30 -9.52
CA ARG A 12 11.38 -0.52 -10.72
C ARG A 12 10.20 -1.48 -10.79
N THR A 13 9.67 -1.87 -9.65
CA THR A 13 8.58 -2.83 -9.55
C THR A 13 7.58 -2.38 -8.51
N ASP A 14 6.38 -2.94 -8.61
CA ASP A 14 5.37 -2.78 -7.57
C ASP A 14 5.52 -3.94 -6.59
N GLU A 15 5.79 -3.63 -5.34
CA GLU A 15 6.03 -4.65 -4.32
C GLU A 15 5.52 -4.21 -2.96
N ILE A 16 5.10 -5.18 -2.17
CA ILE A 16 4.76 -4.95 -0.76
C ILE A 16 5.80 -5.69 0.08
N ILE A 17 6.48 -4.95 0.95
CA ILE A 17 7.57 -5.48 1.75
C ILE A 17 7.24 -5.34 3.23
N CYS A 18 7.42 -6.42 3.98
CA CYS A 18 7.35 -6.37 5.43
C CYS A 18 8.74 -6.07 5.97
N GLU A 19 8.89 -4.92 6.59
CA GLU A 19 10.17 -4.52 7.15
C GLU A 19 10.46 -5.29 8.44
N ALA A 20 11.72 -5.23 8.88
CA ALA A 20 12.14 -5.95 10.07
C ALA A 20 11.38 -5.52 11.33
N ASP A 21 10.92 -4.28 11.39
CA ASP A 21 10.16 -3.77 12.53
C ASP A 21 8.66 -4.05 12.45
N GLY A 22 8.23 -4.79 11.42
CA GLY A 22 6.82 -5.13 11.23
C GLY A 22 6.02 -4.13 10.42
N SER A 23 6.61 -3.01 10.04
CA SER A 23 5.91 -2.02 9.22
C SER A 23 5.83 -2.49 7.76
N LEU A 24 4.88 -1.93 7.02
CA LEU A 24 4.71 -2.24 5.60
C LEU A 24 5.29 -1.12 4.75
N LYS A 25 6.02 -1.53 3.72
CA LYS A 25 6.54 -0.62 2.71
C LYS A 25 6.00 -1.04 1.37
N VAL A 26 5.42 -0.10 0.63
CA VAL A 26 4.87 -0.36 -0.70
C VAL A 26 5.69 0.39 -1.72
N LYS A 27 6.36 -0.35 -2.59
CA LYS A 27 7.07 0.25 -3.72
C LYS A 27 6.13 0.30 -4.92
N ILE A 28 6.13 1.41 -5.62
CA ILE A 28 5.31 1.57 -6.81
C ILE A 28 6.12 2.21 -7.93
N LYS A 29 5.78 1.88 -9.16
CA LYS A 29 6.46 2.41 -10.34
C LYS A 29 6.05 3.83 -10.67
N ALA A 30 5.01 4.35 -10.06
CA ALA A 30 4.50 5.68 -10.34
C ALA A 30 5.54 6.76 -10.06
N GLN A 31 5.44 7.87 -10.78
CA GLN A 31 6.30 9.01 -10.56
C GLN A 31 6.00 9.64 -9.20
N PRO A 32 7.00 10.27 -8.57
CA PRO A 32 6.81 10.87 -7.25
C PRO A 32 6.05 12.21 -7.32
N VAL A 33 4.95 12.21 -8.04
CA VAL A 33 4.01 13.33 -8.11
C VAL A 33 2.81 12.90 -7.31
N GLU A 34 2.46 13.68 -6.29
CA GLU A 34 1.51 13.25 -5.27
C GLU A 34 0.20 12.73 -5.84
N GLY A 35 -0.43 13.46 -6.74
CA GLY A 35 -1.70 13.03 -7.33
C GLY A 35 -1.58 11.72 -8.09
N LYS A 36 -0.51 11.55 -8.85
CA LYS A 36 -0.30 10.34 -9.63
C LYS A 36 0.08 9.16 -8.74
N ALA A 37 0.93 9.39 -7.77
CA ALA A 37 1.37 8.32 -6.87
C ALA A 37 0.20 7.81 -6.04
N ASN A 38 -0.64 8.70 -5.54
CA ASN A 38 -1.80 8.31 -4.75
C ASN A 38 -2.79 7.49 -5.56
N LYS A 39 -3.07 7.91 -6.78
CA LYS A 39 -3.97 7.16 -7.65
C LYS A 39 -3.42 5.79 -7.98
N TYR A 40 -2.15 5.73 -8.32
CA TYR A 40 -1.50 4.47 -8.64
C TYR A 40 -1.51 3.52 -7.44
N LEU A 41 -1.24 4.05 -6.26
CA LEU A 41 -1.23 3.26 -5.03
C LEU A 41 -2.58 2.61 -4.79
N VAL A 42 -3.67 3.36 -4.93
CA VAL A 42 -5.01 2.83 -4.73
C VAL A 42 -5.30 1.75 -5.77
N GLU A 43 -4.92 1.98 -7.02
CA GLU A 43 -5.14 0.98 -8.07
C GLU A 43 -4.36 -0.30 -7.79
N TYR A 44 -3.11 -0.18 -7.39
CA TYR A 44 -2.30 -1.36 -7.07
C TYR A 44 -2.87 -2.12 -5.89
N LEU A 45 -3.23 -1.43 -4.82
CA LEU A 45 -3.81 -2.10 -3.66
C LEU A 45 -5.17 -2.72 -3.96
N SER A 46 -5.94 -2.10 -4.85
CA SER A 46 -7.20 -2.69 -5.31
C SER A 46 -6.96 -4.07 -5.94
N GLU A 47 -5.93 -4.20 -6.75
CA GLU A 47 -5.58 -5.47 -7.34
C GLU A 47 -5.09 -6.48 -6.30
N VAL A 48 -4.17 -6.05 -5.44
CA VAL A 48 -3.61 -6.92 -4.41
C VAL A 48 -4.69 -7.43 -3.47
N LEU A 49 -5.57 -6.55 -3.02
CA LEU A 49 -6.61 -6.91 -2.07
C LEU A 49 -7.83 -7.53 -2.74
N ASN A 50 -7.90 -7.47 -4.05
CA ASN A 50 -9.06 -7.93 -4.81
C ASN A 50 -10.34 -7.25 -4.29
N LEU A 51 -10.28 -5.94 -4.15
CA LEU A 51 -11.38 -5.11 -3.72
C LEU A 51 -11.56 -3.96 -4.71
N PRO A 52 -12.78 -3.48 -4.92
CA PRO A 52 -12.97 -2.31 -5.77
C PRO A 52 -12.31 -1.08 -5.14
N LYS A 53 -11.89 -0.14 -5.99
CA LYS A 53 -11.22 1.07 -5.52
C LYS A 53 -12.08 1.87 -4.56
N SER A 54 -13.39 1.79 -4.70
CA SER A 54 -14.32 2.51 -3.82
C SER A 54 -14.21 2.06 -2.36
N LYS A 55 -13.65 0.90 -2.11
CA LYS A 55 -13.45 0.38 -0.75
C LYS A 55 -12.09 0.74 -0.17
N ILE A 56 -11.27 1.45 -0.93
CA ILE A 56 -9.94 1.86 -0.49
C ILE A 56 -9.89 3.37 -0.57
N ARG A 57 -9.75 4.03 0.57
CA ARG A 57 -9.68 5.49 0.64
C ARG A 57 -8.37 5.91 1.27
N LEU A 58 -7.71 6.84 0.60
CA LEU A 58 -6.57 7.51 1.20
C LEU A 58 -7.13 8.53 2.18
N LEU A 59 -6.82 8.36 3.44
CA LEU A 59 -7.27 9.29 4.46
C LEU A 59 -6.43 10.55 4.36
N LYS A 60 -5.86 11.02 5.36
CA LYS A 60 -5.08 12.22 5.26
C LYS A 60 -3.72 11.89 4.66
N GLY A 61 -3.40 12.54 3.57
CA GLY A 61 -2.07 12.38 3.00
C GLY A 61 -1.06 13.05 3.90
N GLU A 62 -0.25 12.25 4.53
CA GLU A 62 0.91 12.80 5.19
C GLU A 62 1.91 13.19 4.10
N SER A 63 2.59 14.28 4.32
CA SER A 63 3.62 14.66 3.38
C SER A 63 4.69 13.58 3.38
N SER A 64 5.36 13.44 2.26
CA SER A 64 6.46 12.53 2.04
C SER A 64 6.04 11.08 1.91
N SER A 65 6.56 10.18 2.72
CA SER A 65 6.52 8.76 2.44
C SER A 65 5.37 8.02 3.07
N PHE A 66 4.81 8.53 4.16
CA PHE A 66 3.80 7.77 4.91
C PHE A 66 2.40 8.13 4.47
N LYS A 67 1.56 7.11 4.34
CA LYS A 67 0.16 7.24 3.95
C LYS A 67 -0.69 6.36 4.85
N THR A 68 -1.89 6.84 5.17
CA THR A 68 -2.87 6.05 5.91
C THR A 68 -4.08 5.84 5.01
N LEU A 69 -4.52 4.58 4.92
CA LEU A 69 -5.66 4.22 4.09
C LEU A 69 -6.74 3.62 4.95
N GLU A 70 -7.98 3.90 4.58
CA GLU A 70 -9.14 3.24 5.15
C GLU A 70 -9.60 2.18 4.15
N ILE A 71 -9.65 0.93 4.59
CA ILE A 71 -10.05 -0.17 3.75
C ILE A 71 -11.36 -0.74 4.30
N ASP A 72 -12.40 -0.68 3.49
CA ASP A 72 -13.73 -1.15 3.87
C ASP A 72 -13.81 -2.66 3.67
N SER A 73 -13.18 -3.39 4.57
CA SER A 73 -13.14 -4.84 4.55
C SER A 73 -12.70 -5.35 5.92
N GLU A 74 -12.92 -6.63 6.15
CA GLU A 74 -12.50 -7.26 7.39
C GLU A 74 -10.98 -7.39 7.44
N GLU A 75 -10.44 -7.23 8.63
CA GLU A 75 -9.00 -7.28 8.85
C GLU A 75 -8.41 -8.63 8.42
N ASN A 76 -9.08 -9.73 8.75
CA ASN A 76 -8.60 -11.05 8.37
C ASN A 76 -8.49 -11.20 6.87
N TYR A 77 -9.49 -10.72 6.13
CA TYR A 77 -9.47 -10.79 4.68
C TYR A 77 -8.28 -10.00 4.12
N VAL A 78 -8.09 -8.78 4.60
CA VAL A 78 -7.00 -7.93 4.13
C VAL A 78 -5.65 -8.56 4.44
N ASN A 79 -5.48 -9.07 5.65
CA ASN A 79 -4.22 -9.70 6.04
C ASN A 79 -3.91 -10.93 5.21
N ASP A 80 -4.93 -11.73 4.92
CA ASP A 80 -4.74 -12.92 4.07
C ASP A 80 -4.30 -12.53 2.67
N ARG A 81 -4.92 -11.52 2.09
CA ARG A 81 -4.53 -11.05 0.76
C ARG A 81 -3.11 -10.49 0.76
N LEU A 82 -2.80 -9.66 1.74
CA LEU A 82 -1.46 -9.07 1.84
C LEU A 82 -0.39 -10.15 1.96
N SER A 83 -0.65 -11.18 2.74
CA SER A 83 0.34 -12.25 2.95
C SER A 83 0.71 -12.97 1.66
N MET A 84 -0.16 -12.97 0.68
CA MET A 84 0.12 -13.59 -0.63
C MET A 84 1.13 -12.80 -1.45
N PHE A 85 1.29 -11.52 -1.16
CA PHE A 85 2.15 -10.62 -1.92
C PHE A 85 3.32 -10.09 -1.13
N LEU A 86 3.36 -10.34 0.17
CA LEU A 86 4.41 -9.80 1.03
C LEU A 86 5.76 -10.41 0.72
N LYS A 87 6.75 -9.54 0.61
CA LYS A 87 8.15 -9.93 0.59
C LYS A 87 8.77 -9.48 1.90
N HIS A 88 9.64 -10.28 2.45
CA HIS A 88 10.29 -9.92 3.70
C HIS A 88 11.64 -9.28 3.41
N SER A 89 11.89 -8.20 4.14
CA SER A 89 13.18 -7.54 4.07
C SER A 89 14.24 -8.50 4.60
N GLN A 90 15.31 -8.66 3.85
CA GLN A 90 16.43 -9.47 4.32
C GLN A 90 17.34 -8.59 5.14
N SER A 91 17.56 -9.03 6.35
CA SER A 91 18.47 -8.33 7.23
C SER A 91 19.91 -8.75 6.98
#